data_6b41f61cb16b1f55391978cac9f7186d
#
_entry.id   6b41f61cb16b1f55391978cac9f7186d
#
_cell.length_a   1.000
_cell.length_b   1.000
_cell.length_c   1.000
_cell.angle_alpha   90.00
_cell.angle_beta   90.00
_cell.angle_gamma   90.00
#
_symmetry.space_group_name_H-M   'P 1'
#
loop_
_entity.id
_entity.type
_entity.pdbx_description
1 polymer ?
#
loop_
_entity_poly.entity_id
_entity_poly.type
_entity_poly.pdbx_seq_one_letter_code
_entity_poly.pdbx_strand_id
1 'polypeptide(L)'
;MKLYKEYLYSFANASLTLRVIEYLRNQKKIPVDSVIVVNLIDRWLLKIRLKHNIDYELAQDFQAFLNEMGVVHQPSPRLMMALLQLDAGESPTNVMNRYKIVIVANGKPDQEEIEIFRQQLIGKLGYCPQSMA
;
A
#
# COMPACT_ATOMS: atom_id res chain seq x y z
N MET A 1 -4.05 17.20 -17.12
CA MET A 1 -3.89 15.81 -17.53
C MET A 1 -3.92 14.89 -16.32
N LYS A 2 -4.74 13.86 -16.38
CA LYS A 2 -4.82 12.90 -15.28
C LYS A 2 -3.63 11.93 -15.34
N LEU A 3 -2.97 11.76 -14.18
CA LEU A 3 -1.82 10.85 -14.07
C LEU A 3 -2.28 9.51 -13.53
N TYR A 4 -1.97 8.42 -14.22
CA TYR A 4 -2.24 7.05 -13.77
C TYR A 4 -0.96 6.45 -13.19
N LYS A 5 -0.41 7.11 -12.16
CA LYS A 5 0.90 6.78 -11.60
C LYS A 5 0.87 6.51 -10.10
N GLU A 6 -0.07 7.10 -9.37
CA GLU A 6 -0.17 6.93 -7.93
C GLU A 6 -1.60 6.59 -7.54
N TYR A 7 -1.73 5.71 -6.55
CA TYR A 7 -3.02 5.27 -6.01
C TYR A 7 -2.94 5.23 -4.51
N LEU A 8 -3.99 5.68 -3.84
CA LEU A 8 -4.09 5.65 -2.40
C LEU A 8 -5.45 5.06 -2.03
N TYR A 9 -5.42 3.86 -1.43
CA TYR A 9 -6.62 3.13 -1.07
C TYR A 9 -6.59 2.70 0.37
N SER A 10 -7.76 2.58 0.98
CA SER A 10 -7.89 2.00 2.30
C SER A 10 -8.66 0.69 2.23
N PHE A 11 -8.31 -0.22 3.12
CA PHE A 11 -8.86 -1.57 3.17
C PHE A 11 -9.33 -1.89 4.59
N ALA A 12 -10.39 -2.68 4.70
CA ALA A 12 -10.99 -3.00 5.99
C ALA A 12 -10.07 -3.84 6.89
N ASN A 13 -9.16 -4.63 6.31
CA ASN A 13 -8.29 -5.51 7.08
C ASN A 13 -6.98 -5.75 6.35
N ALA A 14 -6.03 -6.33 7.07
CA ALA A 14 -4.70 -6.58 6.54
C ALA A 14 -4.70 -7.68 5.47
N SER A 15 -5.64 -8.61 5.51
CA SER A 15 -5.73 -9.67 4.51
C SER A 15 -5.99 -9.11 3.11
N LEU A 16 -6.89 -8.15 3.00
CA LEU A 16 -7.18 -7.49 1.72
C LEU A 16 -5.96 -6.69 1.25
N THR A 17 -5.29 -6.01 2.16
CA THR A 17 -4.09 -5.24 1.84
C THR A 17 -3.00 -6.14 1.27
N LEU A 18 -2.74 -7.27 1.93
CA LEU A 18 -1.73 -8.22 1.47
C LEU A 18 -2.11 -8.81 0.12
N ARG A 19 -3.39 -9.09 -0.10
CA ARG A 19 -3.85 -9.63 -1.38
C ARG A 19 -3.56 -8.66 -2.53
N VAL A 20 -3.75 -7.37 -2.31
CA VAL A 20 -3.42 -6.37 -3.32
C VAL A 20 -1.91 -6.34 -3.57
N ILE A 21 -1.10 -6.40 -2.52
CA ILE A 21 0.36 -6.39 -2.66
C ILE A 21 0.82 -7.62 -3.46
N GLU A 22 0.27 -8.80 -3.16
CA GLU A 22 0.61 -10.01 -3.90
C GLU A 22 0.17 -9.92 -5.37
N TYR A 23 -0.99 -9.32 -5.63
CA TYR A 23 -1.44 -9.06 -6.99
C TYR A 23 -0.42 -8.19 -7.74
N LEU A 24 0.04 -7.11 -7.11
CA LEU A 24 1.02 -6.21 -7.72
C LEU A 24 2.33 -6.93 -8.04
N ARG A 25 2.77 -7.80 -7.14
CA ARG A 25 3.99 -8.57 -7.37
C ARG A 25 3.86 -9.49 -8.57
N ASN A 26 2.69 -10.09 -8.76
CA ASN A 26 2.47 -11.10 -9.80
C ASN A 26 2.00 -10.50 -11.13
N GLN A 27 1.48 -9.28 -11.13
CA GLN A 27 0.95 -8.64 -12.34
C GLN A 27 2.05 -7.83 -13.04
N LYS A 28 2.66 -8.44 -14.06
CA LYS A 28 3.81 -7.84 -14.76
C LYS A 28 3.45 -6.61 -15.58
N LYS A 29 2.18 -6.43 -15.92
CA LYS A 29 1.74 -5.28 -16.73
C LYS A 29 1.73 -3.98 -15.94
N ILE A 30 1.72 -4.07 -14.61
CA ILE A 30 1.69 -2.88 -13.75
C ILE A 30 3.10 -2.61 -13.25
N PRO A 31 3.73 -1.51 -13.71
CA PRO A 31 5.13 -1.24 -13.38
C PRO A 31 5.26 -0.58 -12.01
N VAL A 32 5.17 -1.36 -10.93
CA VAL A 32 5.20 -0.84 -9.57
C VAL A 32 6.61 -0.41 -9.21
N ASP A 33 6.73 0.82 -8.70
CA ASP A 33 7.99 1.32 -8.16
C ASP A 33 8.09 1.01 -6.67
N SER A 34 7.06 1.37 -5.92
CA SER A 34 7.05 1.14 -4.47
C SER A 34 5.64 1.13 -3.91
N VAL A 35 5.50 0.56 -2.71
CA VAL A 35 4.27 0.61 -1.94
C VAL A 35 4.60 1.07 -0.51
N ILE A 36 3.64 1.74 0.12
CA ILE A 36 3.72 2.12 1.53
C ILE A 36 2.46 1.59 2.19
N VAL A 37 2.63 0.82 3.27
CA VAL A 37 1.52 0.29 4.05
C VAL A 37 1.49 1.00 5.40
N VAL A 38 0.35 1.63 5.70
CA VAL A 38 0.15 2.33 6.96
C VAL A 38 -1.03 1.70 7.68
N ASN A 39 -0.84 1.37 8.95
CA ASN A 39 -1.91 0.86 9.81
C ASN A 39 -2.59 2.04 10.50
N LEU A 40 -3.83 2.30 10.13
CA LEU A 40 -4.68 3.25 10.83
C LEU A 40 -5.51 2.50 11.87
N ILE A 41 -6.15 3.24 12.78
CA ILE A 41 -6.86 2.62 13.90
C ILE A 41 -7.93 1.64 13.42
N ASP A 42 -8.69 2.02 12.40
CA ASP A 42 -9.86 1.29 11.94
C ASP A 42 -9.70 0.67 10.54
N ARG A 43 -8.55 0.85 9.89
CA ARG A 43 -8.34 0.38 8.53
C ARG A 43 -6.86 0.35 8.19
N TRP A 44 -6.57 -0.22 7.03
CA TRP A 44 -5.22 -0.27 6.48
C TRP A 44 -5.16 0.62 5.25
N LEU A 45 -4.06 1.36 5.11
CA LEU A 45 -3.84 2.27 4.00
C LEU A 45 -2.71 1.74 3.14
N LEU A 46 -2.91 1.76 1.83
CA LEU A 46 -1.89 1.36 0.87
C LEU A 46 -1.69 2.47 -0.14
N LYS A 47 -0.47 3.00 -0.22
CA LYS A 47 -0.08 3.90 -1.28
C LYS A 47 0.75 3.13 -2.30
N ILE A 48 0.32 3.18 -3.56
CA ILE A 48 0.98 2.49 -4.66
C ILE A 48 1.56 3.53 -5.59
N ARG A 49 2.85 3.44 -5.87
CA ARG A 49 3.53 4.32 -6.79
C ARG A 49 4.07 3.51 -7.97
N LEU A 50 3.76 3.97 -9.19
CA LEU A 50 4.23 3.31 -10.39
C LEU A 50 5.47 4.00 -10.92
N LYS A 51 6.29 3.27 -11.71
CA LYS A 51 7.49 3.81 -12.33
C LYS A 51 7.17 4.84 -13.40
N HIS A 52 6.03 4.66 -14.07
CA HIS A 52 5.56 5.56 -15.11
C HIS A 52 4.05 5.41 -15.24
N ASN A 53 3.42 6.33 -15.97
CA ASN A 53 1.98 6.26 -16.22
C ASN A 53 1.66 5.01 -17.04
N ILE A 54 0.50 4.43 -16.78
CA ILE A 54 -0.03 3.31 -17.56
C ILE A 54 -1.16 3.83 -18.45
N ASP A 55 -1.51 3.08 -19.50
CA ASP A 55 -2.55 3.51 -20.42
C ASP A 55 -3.92 3.46 -19.76
N TYR A 56 -4.90 4.09 -20.41
CA TYR A 56 -6.23 4.26 -19.86
C TYR A 56 -6.91 2.91 -19.57
N GLU A 57 -6.83 1.97 -20.50
CA GLU A 57 -7.49 0.66 -20.32
C GLU A 57 -6.91 -0.09 -19.14
N LEU A 58 -5.59 -0.15 -19.04
CA LEU A 58 -4.93 -0.82 -17.92
C LEU A 58 -5.25 -0.12 -16.62
N ALA A 59 -5.29 1.23 -16.62
CA ALA A 59 -5.64 1.99 -15.43
C ALA A 59 -7.07 1.70 -14.99
N GLN A 60 -8.01 1.58 -15.92
CA GLN A 60 -9.41 1.26 -15.58
C GLN A 60 -9.53 -0.14 -14.98
N ASP A 61 -8.84 -1.12 -15.55
CA ASP A 61 -8.85 -2.49 -15.03
C ASP A 61 -8.25 -2.54 -13.62
N PHE A 62 -7.15 -1.82 -13.42
CA PHE A 62 -6.49 -1.79 -12.13
C PHE A 62 -7.35 -1.11 -11.07
N GLN A 63 -7.97 0.02 -11.43
CA GLN A 63 -8.85 0.72 -10.50
C GLN A 63 -10.08 -0.12 -10.16
N ALA A 64 -10.63 -0.86 -11.13
CA ALA A 64 -11.75 -1.77 -10.86
C ALA A 64 -11.36 -2.83 -9.84
N PHE A 65 -10.17 -3.40 -9.99
CA PHE A 65 -9.66 -4.37 -9.02
C PHE A 65 -9.52 -3.76 -7.64
N LEU A 66 -8.90 -2.57 -7.54
CA LEU A 66 -8.72 -1.89 -6.26
C LEU A 66 -10.07 -1.56 -5.60
N ASN A 67 -11.06 -1.15 -6.40
CA ASN A 67 -12.39 -0.81 -5.88
C ASN A 67 -13.14 -2.03 -5.35
N GLU A 68 -12.83 -3.22 -5.84
CA GLU A 68 -13.39 -4.46 -5.30
C GLU A 68 -12.78 -4.79 -3.93
N MET A 69 -11.54 -4.40 -3.70
CA MET A 69 -10.82 -4.73 -2.47
C MET A 69 -11.00 -3.69 -1.38
N GLY A 70 -11.15 -2.41 -1.76
CA GLY A 70 -11.22 -1.32 -0.80
C GLY A 70 -11.82 -0.07 -1.41
N VAL A 71 -11.49 1.09 -0.82
CA VAL A 71 -12.02 2.38 -1.27
C VAL A 71 -10.90 3.39 -1.40
N VAL A 72 -11.08 4.34 -2.32
CA VAL A 72 -10.15 5.46 -2.47
C VAL A 72 -10.08 6.22 -1.15
N HIS A 73 -8.87 6.53 -0.71
CA HIS A 73 -8.65 7.23 0.54
C HIS A 73 -8.28 8.68 0.29
N GLN A 74 -8.96 9.59 1.01
CA GLN A 74 -8.62 11.01 1.00
C GLN A 74 -7.76 11.29 2.23
N PRO A 75 -6.47 11.57 2.05
CA PRO A 75 -5.58 11.74 3.20
C PRO A 75 -5.82 13.06 3.92
N SER A 76 -5.70 13.04 5.25
CA SER A 76 -5.63 14.27 6.03
C SER A 76 -4.36 15.04 5.66
N PRO A 77 -4.28 16.35 5.93
CA PRO A 77 -3.04 17.08 5.67
C PRO A 77 -1.83 16.48 6.37
N ARG A 78 -2.00 15.99 7.60
CA ARG A 78 -0.91 15.35 8.34
C ARG A 78 -0.43 14.07 7.65
N LEU A 79 -1.35 13.22 7.23
CA LEU A 79 -1.01 11.99 6.52
C LEU A 79 -0.35 12.29 5.18
N MET A 80 -0.87 13.28 4.46
CA MET A 80 -0.30 13.69 3.18
C MET A 80 1.16 14.13 3.34
N MET A 81 1.46 14.94 4.36
CA MET A 81 2.83 15.38 4.62
C MET A 81 3.74 14.20 4.99
N ALA A 82 3.23 13.26 5.79
CA ALA A 82 3.99 12.07 6.14
C ALA A 82 4.38 11.26 4.89
N LEU A 83 3.42 11.04 3.99
CA LEU A 83 3.66 10.28 2.76
C LEU A 83 4.64 11.01 1.84
N LEU A 84 4.53 12.34 1.74
CA LEU A 84 5.46 13.14 0.94
C LEU A 84 6.88 13.03 1.47
N GLN A 85 7.06 13.05 2.80
CA GLN A 85 8.40 12.92 3.39
C GLN A 85 9.00 11.55 3.16
N LEU A 86 8.19 10.49 3.21
CA LEU A 86 8.67 9.16 2.86
C LEU A 86 9.12 9.11 1.40
N ASP A 87 8.36 9.69 0.49
CA ASP A 87 8.73 9.75 -0.92
C ASP A 87 10.02 10.55 -1.15
N ALA A 88 10.27 11.53 -0.30
CA ALA A 88 11.49 12.35 -0.37
C ALA A 88 12.72 11.66 0.23
N GLY A 89 12.56 10.45 0.76
CA GLY A 89 13.68 9.67 1.30
C GLY A 89 13.85 9.76 2.81
N GLU A 90 12.93 10.41 3.53
CA GLU A 90 12.97 10.46 4.99
C GLU A 90 12.77 9.06 5.55
N SER A 91 13.46 8.75 6.67
CA SER A 91 13.35 7.40 7.24
C SER A 91 11.94 7.14 7.80
N PRO A 92 11.43 5.90 7.65
CA PRO A 92 10.13 5.55 8.23
C PRO A 92 10.05 5.82 9.72
N THR A 93 11.12 5.56 10.48
CA THR A 93 11.15 5.79 11.93
C THR A 93 10.94 7.26 12.26
N ASN A 94 11.62 8.17 11.55
CA ASN A 94 11.46 9.60 11.78
C ASN A 94 10.05 10.07 11.44
N VAL A 95 9.48 9.57 10.33
CA VAL A 95 8.13 9.93 9.93
C VAL A 95 7.11 9.43 10.94
N MET A 96 7.24 8.18 11.40
CA MET A 96 6.35 7.63 12.42
C MET A 96 6.37 8.45 13.70
N ASN A 97 7.57 8.86 14.15
CA ASN A 97 7.70 9.66 15.36
C ASN A 97 7.13 11.06 15.20
N ARG A 98 7.35 11.68 14.05
CA ARG A 98 6.91 13.05 13.79
C ARG A 98 5.40 13.15 13.61
N TYR A 99 4.81 12.22 12.89
CA TYR A 99 3.39 12.30 12.51
C TYR A 99 2.50 11.34 13.27
N LYS A 100 3.06 10.51 14.15
CA LYS A 100 2.30 9.57 14.99
C LYS A 100 1.45 8.61 14.16
N ILE A 101 2.04 8.04 13.13
CA ILE A 101 1.42 6.99 12.30
C ILE A 101 2.25 5.72 12.40
N VAL A 102 1.65 4.59 12.01
CA VAL A 102 2.33 3.30 12.05
C VAL A 102 2.56 2.83 10.60
N ILE A 103 3.83 2.90 10.16
CA ILE A 103 4.23 2.41 8.85
C ILE A 103 4.64 0.96 9.01
N VAL A 104 3.94 0.05 8.32
CA VAL A 104 4.17 -1.37 8.44
C VAL A 104 5.16 -1.86 7.39
N ALA A 105 5.09 -1.30 6.18
CA ALA A 105 5.98 -1.68 5.10
C ALA A 105 6.21 -0.48 4.19
N ASN A 106 7.39 -0.44 3.58
CA ASN A 106 7.75 0.63 2.63
C ASN A 106 8.82 0.07 1.71
N GLY A 107 8.53 -0.03 0.43
CA GLY A 107 9.49 -0.51 -0.55
C GLY A 107 8.82 -1.19 -1.73
N LYS A 108 9.59 -1.99 -2.47
CA LYS A 108 9.07 -2.73 -3.61
C LYS A 108 8.27 -3.94 -3.12
N PRO A 109 7.16 -4.29 -3.78
CA PRO A 109 6.37 -5.45 -3.38
C PRO A 109 7.00 -6.75 -3.91
N ASP A 110 8.24 -7.02 -3.52
CA ASP A 110 8.90 -8.26 -3.85
C ASP A 110 8.57 -9.33 -2.82
N GLN A 111 9.05 -10.55 -3.06
CA GLN A 111 8.71 -11.68 -2.19
C GLN A 111 9.19 -11.48 -0.76
N GLU A 112 10.37 -10.90 -0.59
CA GLU A 112 10.93 -10.66 0.73
C GLU A 112 10.07 -9.68 1.53
N GLU A 113 9.66 -8.58 0.91
CA GLU A 113 8.81 -7.58 1.56
C GLU A 113 7.45 -8.16 1.93
N ILE A 114 6.87 -8.97 1.05
CA ILE A 114 5.60 -9.64 1.32
C ILE A 114 5.74 -10.58 2.51
N GLU A 115 6.84 -11.32 2.57
CA GLU A 115 7.07 -12.25 3.68
C GLU A 115 7.25 -11.52 5.00
N ILE A 116 7.97 -10.39 5.00
CA ILE A 116 8.13 -9.56 6.18
C ILE A 116 6.77 -9.05 6.66
N PHE A 117 5.95 -8.55 5.74
CA PHE A 117 4.61 -8.07 6.05
C PHE A 117 3.77 -9.19 6.65
N ARG A 118 3.82 -10.39 6.04
CA ARG A 118 3.06 -11.56 6.53
C ARG A 118 3.47 -11.93 7.94
N GLN A 119 4.75 -11.93 8.23
CA GLN A 119 5.25 -12.25 9.56
C GLN A 119 4.83 -11.24 10.60
N GLN A 120 4.86 -9.95 10.24
CA GLN A 120 4.38 -8.90 11.13
C GLN A 120 2.90 -9.07 11.43
N LEU A 121 2.12 -9.46 10.44
CA LEU A 121 0.70 -9.69 10.62
C LEU A 121 0.44 -10.87 11.53
N ILE A 122 1.19 -11.97 11.35
CA ILE A 122 1.08 -13.15 12.23
C ILE A 122 1.40 -12.75 13.68
N GLY A 123 2.47 -11.99 13.89
CA GLY A 123 2.85 -11.51 15.21
C GLY A 123 1.77 -10.67 15.86
N LYS A 124 1.05 -9.86 15.09
CA LYS A 124 -0.02 -9.02 15.61
C LYS A 124 -1.29 -9.80 15.91
N LEU A 125 -1.67 -10.73 15.02
CA LEU A 125 -2.94 -11.44 15.11
C LEU A 125 -2.82 -12.79 15.81
N GLY A 126 -1.60 -13.30 16.01
CA GLY A 126 -1.36 -14.62 16.56
C GLY A 126 -1.58 -15.76 15.60
N TYR A 127 -1.98 -15.48 14.36
CA TYR A 127 -2.17 -16.51 13.33
C TYR A 127 -2.18 -15.85 11.96
N CYS A 128 -1.97 -16.65 10.92
CA CYS A 128 -2.04 -16.18 9.55
C CYS A 128 -3.46 -16.38 9.02
N PRO A 129 -4.21 -15.30 8.71
CA PRO A 129 -5.57 -15.44 8.17
C PRO A 129 -5.58 -16.22 6.85
N GLN A 130 -6.54 -17.12 6.71
CA GLN A 130 -6.64 -17.96 5.51
C GLN A 130 -6.91 -17.15 4.24
N SER A 131 -7.61 -16.02 4.38
CA SER A 131 -7.90 -15.14 3.25
C SER A 131 -6.64 -14.55 2.64
N MET A 132 -5.49 -14.70 3.29
CA MET A 132 -4.20 -14.26 2.80
C MET A 132 -3.47 -15.36 2.02
N ALA A 133 -3.97 -16.56 2.08
CA ALA A 133 -3.32 -17.67 1.41
C ALA A 133 -3.46 -17.60 -0.11
#